data_c95c5dc3dbfa6e91469b4fd3d8823b57
#
_entry.id   c95c5dc3dbfa6e91469b4fd3d8823b57
#
_cell.length_a   1.000
_cell.length_b   1.000
_cell.length_c   1.000
_cell.angle_alpha   90.00
_cell.angle_beta   90.00
_cell.angle_gamma   90.00
#
_symmetry.space_group_name_H-M   'P 1'
#
loop_
_entity.id
_entity.type
_entity.pdbx_description
1 polymer ?
#
loop_
_entity_poly.entity_id
_entity_poly.type
_entity_poly.pdbx_seq_one_letter_code
_entity_poly.pdbx_strand_id
1 'polypeptide(L)'
;MSRTAVVYFGCVVALACFVLARAISHWETEDPARFFVYLAFAFLAGTLKVRLPGITGTFSLNFLFVLIGVANLTSPETLVIAGTSMAVQSVWRSSNPARWIHLLFNVSAITICVQLAFTVARSFPLPFLLQLAVASGVYFLTNTILVSGILTLAEDKSFLAVWSRWFRWFLAYYGIGVTTTALILIVNRQTGWGYALLILPIMYLEYMCLCYDIKEVPGT
;
A
#
# COMPACT_ATOMS: atom_id res chain seq x y z
N MET A 1 11.95 18.26 -13.77
CA MET A 1 12.05 18.13 -12.30
C MET A 1 13.07 19.15 -11.80
N SER A 2 12.78 19.83 -10.70
CA SER A 2 13.75 20.70 -10.00
C SER A 2 14.93 19.86 -9.48
N ARG A 3 16.08 20.50 -9.21
CA ARG A 3 17.25 19.81 -8.59
C ARG A 3 16.87 19.15 -7.26
N THR A 4 16.08 19.83 -6.45
CA THR A 4 15.58 19.31 -5.16
C THR A 4 14.69 18.09 -5.32
N ALA A 5 13.82 18.05 -6.33
CA ALA A 5 12.99 16.87 -6.62
C ALA A 5 13.82 15.67 -7.07
N VAL A 6 14.90 15.90 -7.83
CA VAL A 6 15.83 14.82 -8.24
C VAL A 6 16.59 14.25 -7.05
N VAL A 7 17.09 15.11 -6.16
CA VAL A 7 17.78 14.67 -4.94
C VAL A 7 16.83 13.88 -4.04
N TYR A 8 15.62 14.39 -3.80
CA TYR A 8 14.61 13.72 -3.00
C TYR A 8 14.26 12.33 -3.56
N PHE A 9 14.01 12.24 -4.87
CA PHE A 9 13.78 10.97 -5.58
C PHE A 9 14.95 10.01 -5.37
N GLY A 10 16.19 10.47 -5.57
CA GLY A 10 17.39 9.66 -5.39
C GLY A 10 17.53 9.13 -3.96
N CYS A 11 17.25 9.95 -2.94
CA CYS A 11 17.26 9.54 -1.54
C CYS A 11 16.22 8.46 -1.24
N VAL A 12 15.00 8.62 -1.75
CA VAL A 12 13.91 7.62 -1.58
C VAL A 12 14.28 6.29 -2.23
N VAL A 13 14.82 6.32 -3.46
CA VAL A 13 15.25 5.10 -4.17
C VAL A 13 16.42 4.44 -3.45
N ALA A 14 17.44 5.19 -3.03
CA ALA A 14 18.61 4.65 -2.33
C ALA A 14 18.20 3.97 -1.00
N LEU A 15 17.33 4.63 -0.23
CA LEU A 15 16.81 4.07 1.02
C LEU A 15 16.01 2.78 0.77
N ALA A 16 15.14 2.76 -0.25
CA ALA A 16 14.38 1.55 -0.61
C ALA A 16 15.28 0.41 -1.05
N CYS A 17 16.32 0.69 -1.85
CA CYS A 17 17.32 -0.31 -2.25
C CYS A 17 18.05 -0.90 -1.03
N PHE A 18 18.43 -0.06 -0.08
CA PHE A 18 19.06 -0.52 1.17
C PHE A 18 18.11 -1.43 1.98
N VAL A 19 16.83 -1.02 2.13
CA VAL A 19 15.80 -1.82 2.83
C VAL A 19 15.61 -3.17 2.15
N LEU A 20 15.46 -3.20 0.81
CA LEU A 20 15.27 -4.43 0.06
C LEU A 20 16.50 -5.34 0.13
N ALA A 21 17.71 -4.80 -0.01
CA ALA A 21 18.94 -5.58 0.09
C ALA A 21 19.06 -6.24 1.46
N ARG A 22 18.75 -5.51 2.53
CA ARG A 22 18.74 -6.05 3.90
C ARG A 22 17.64 -7.10 4.09
N ALA A 23 16.45 -6.89 3.54
CA ALA A 23 15.36 -7.84 3.65
C ALA A 23 15.66 -9.15 2.92
N ILE A 24 16.23 -9.06 1.71
CA ILE A 24 16.59 -10.24 0.90
C ILE A 24 17.73 -11.02 1.56
N SER A 25 18.72 -10.36 2.20
CA SER A 25 19.82 -11.05 2.91
C SER A 25 19.37 -11.85 4.13
N HIS A 26 18.17 -11.58 4.64
CA HIS A 26 17.55 -12.30 5.77
C HIS A 26 16.22 -12.95 5.35
N TRP A 27 16.18 -13.47 4.11
CA TRP A 27 14.97 -14.10 3.59
C TRP A 27 14.70 -15.42 4.31
N GLU A 28 13.59 -15.46 5.01
CA GLU A 28 13.03 -16.66 5.63
C GLU A 28 11.55 -16.76 5.25
N THR A 29 11.11 -17.96 4.86
CA THR A 29 9.72 -18.23 4.52
C THR A 29 9.22 -19.37 5.41
N GLU A 30 8.27 -19.08 6.28
CA GLU A 30 7.67 -20.09 7.16
C GLU A 30 6.69 -21.02 6.43
N ASP A 31 5.91 -20.47 5.51
CA ASP A 31 4.88 -21.17 4.73
C ASP A 31 4.88 -20.65 3.28
N PRO A 32 5.63 -21.31 2.38
CA PRO A 32 5.71 -20.89 0.97
C PRO A 32 4.35 -20.88 0.27
N ALA A 33 3.46 -21.84 0.57
CA ALA A 33 2.15 -21.92 -0.07
C ALA A 33 1.30 -20.69 0.28
N ARG A 34 1.28 -20.30 1.55
CA ARG A 34 0.61 -19.10 2.04
C ARG A 34 1.18 -17.83 1.38
N PHE A 35 2.50 -17.71 1.29
CA PHE A 35 3.16 -16.60 0.62
C PHE A 35 2.72 -16.46 -0.85
N PHE A 36 2.77 -17.55 -1.64
CA PHE A 36 2.41 -17.50 -3.05
C PHE A 36 0.94 -17.21 -3.27
N VAL A 37 0.04 -17.70 -2.43
CA VAL A 37 -1.40 -17.37 -2.50
C VAL A 37 -1.63 -15.89 -2.26
N TYR A 38 -1.05 -15.31 -1.22
CA TYR A 38 -1.17 -13.88 -0.97
C TYR A 38 -0.50 -13.02 -2.02
N LEU A 39 0.62 -13.46 -2.58
CA LEU A 39 1.28 -12.79 -3.71
C LEU A 39 0.37 -12.75 -4.95
N ALA A 40 -0.29 -13.87 -5.29
CA ALA A 40 -1.23 -13.93 -6.40
C ALA A 40 -2.43 -12.98 -6.18
N PHE A 41 -2.99 -12.95 -4.98
CA PHE A 41 -4.09 -12.03 -4.66
C PHE A 41 -3.66 -10.57 -4.66
N ALA A 42 -2.48 -10.25 -4.16
CA ALA A 42 -1.92 -8.91 -4.20
C ALA A 42 -1.67 -8.44 -5.64
N PHE A 43 -1.23 -9.35 -6.52
CA PHE A 43 -1.14 -9.08 -7.95
C PHE A 43 -2.51 -8.71 -8.53
N LEU A 44 -3.55 -9.49 -8.24
CA LEU A 44 -4.93 -9.20 -8.66
C LEU A 44 -5.42 -7.86 -8.08
N ALA A 45 -5.17 -7.59 -6.79
CA ALA A 45 -5.52 -6.33 -6.16
C ALA A 45 -4.87 -5.12 -6.85
N GLY A 46 -3.64 -5.26 -7.33
CA GLY A 46 -2.95 -4.24 -8.11
C GLY A 46 -3.66 -3.90 -9.43
N THR A 47 -4.42 -4.85 -10.02
CA THR A 47 -5.23 -4.59 -11.23
C THR A 47 -6.53 -3.86 -10.93
N LEU A 48 -7.08 -3.99 -9.72
CA LEU A 48 -8.32 -3.36 -9.25
C LEU A 48 -8.03 -1.96 -8.73
N LYS A 49 -7.76 -1.04 -9.66
CA LYS A 49 -7.45 0.34 -9.32
C LYS A 49 -8.60 1.29 -9.61
N VAL A 50 -8.77 2.25 -8.72
CA VAL A 50 -9.81 3.27 -8.78
C VAL A 50 -9.14 4.64 -8.85
N ARG A 51 -9.70 5.55 -9.66
CA ARG A 51 -9.27 6.95 -9.73
C ARG A 51 -10.22 7.79 -8.90
N LEU A 52 -9.69 8.55 -7.97
CA LEU A 52 -10.50 9.48 -7.18
C LEU A 52 -10.61 10.84 -7.88
N PRO A 53 -11.79 11.47 -7.84
CA PRO A 53 -12.00 12.81 -8.41
C PRO A 53 -11.09 13.85 -7.76
N GLY A 54 -10.48 14.71 -8.57
CA GLY A 54 -9.64 15.81 -8.09
C GLY A 54 -8.27 15.41 -7.51
N ILE A 55 -7.87 14.13 -7.61
CA ILE A 55 -6.59 13.63 -7.14
C ILE A 55 -5.82 13.00 -8.32
N THR A 56 -4.57 13.44 -8.49
CA THR A 56 -3.64 12.82 -9.45
C THR A 56 -3.08 11.55 -8.84
N GLY A 57 -3.66 10.40 -9.19
CA GLY A 57 -3.22 9.10 -8.69
C GLY A 57 -4.32 8.06 -8.77
N THR A 58 -3.96 6.83 -8.46
CA THR A 58 -4.88 5.69 -8.41
C THR A 58 -4.74 4.99 -7.07
N PHE A 59 -5.86 4.52 -6.54
CA PHE A 59 -5.93 3.64 -5.39
C PHE A 59 -6.11 2.20 -5.84
N SER A 60 -5.60 1.26 -5.06
CA SER A 60 -5.89 -0.15 -5.24
C SER A 60 -5.99 -0.81 -3.87
N LEU A 61 -6.60 -1.99 -3.84
CA LEU A 61 -6.80 -2.76 -2.60
C LEU A 61 -5.52 -3.42 -2.06
N ASN A 62 -4.34 -3.01 -2.56
CA ASN A 62 -3.05 -3.54 -2.13
C ASN A 62 -2.77 -3.35 -0.64
N PHE A 63 -3.35 -2.31 -0.04
CA PHE A 63 -3.20 -2.01 1.38
C PHE A 63 -3.66 -3.16 2.29
N LEU A 64 -4.72 -3.89 1.91
CA LEU A 64 -5.16 -5.09 2.62
C LEU A 64 -4.04 -6.12 2.77
N PHE A 65 -3.30 -6.37 1.68
CA PHE A 65 -2.21 -7.34 1.68
C PHE A 65 -0.98 -6.86 2.44
N VAL A 66 -0.75 -5.56 2.51
CA VAL A 66 0.26 -4.98 3.40
C VAL A 66 -0.08 -5.30 4.85
N LEU A 67 -1.31 -5.06 5.29
CA LEU A 67 -1.74 -5.33 6.67
C LEU A 67 -1.76 -6.83 6.99
N ILE A 68 -2.23 -7.68 6.05
CA ILE A 68 -2.17 -9.14 6.20
C ILE A 68 -0.70 -9.59 6.34
N GLY A 69 0.19 -9.03 5.53
CA GLY A 69 1.62 -9.31 5.58
C GLY A 69 2.24 -8.91 6.92
N VAL A 70 1.96 -7.70 7.41
CA VAL A 70 2.44 -7.24 8.72
C VAL A 70 1.98 -8.17 9.84
N ALA A 71 0.76 -8.72 9.75
CA ALA A 71 0.20 -9.58 10.78
C ALA A 71 0.71 -11.03 10.73
N ASN A 72 0.86 -11.61 9.52
CA ASN A 72 0.98 -13.06 9.33
C ASN A 72 2.21 -13.52 8.52
N LEU A 73 2.98 -12.61 7.94
CA LEU A 73 4.13 -12.93 7.09
C LEU A 73 5.41 -12.35 7.67
N THR A 74 6.53 -12.72 7.06
CA THR A 74 7.84 -12.12 7.35
C THR A 74 7.98 -10.76 6.67
N SER A 75 8.94 -9.94 7.11
CA SER A 75 9.21 -8.63 6.49
C SER A 75 9.57 -8.75 5.01
N PRO A 76 10.47 -9.65 4.58
CA PRO A 76 10.79 -9.83 3.15
C PRO A 76 9.57 -10.21 2.31
N GLU A 77 8.76 -11.17 2.79
CA GLU A 77 7.54 -11.60 2.09
C GLU A 77 6.56 -10.43 1.91
N THR A 78 6.34 -9.66 2.98
CA THR A 78 5.45 -8.49 2.95
C THR A 78 5.95 -7.43 1.96
N LEU A 79 7.25 -7.17 1.90
CA LEU A 79 7.86 -6.23 0.97
C LEU A 79 7.69 -6.68 -0.49
N VAL A 80 7.90 -7.96 -0.78
CA VAL A 80 7.71 -8.50 -2.15
C VAL A 80 6.25 -8.40 -2.57
N ILE A 81 5.31 -8.78 -1.71
CA ILE A 81 3.86 -8.67 -1.96
C ILE A 81 3.46 -7.22 -2.27
N ALA A 82 3.87 -6.29 -1.42
CA ALA A 82 3.55 -4.87 -1.58
C ALA A 82 4.21 -4.26 -2.83
N GLY A 83 5.48 -4.56 -3.07
CA GLY A 83 6.22 -4.08 -4.24
C GLY A 83 5.64 -4.59 -5.54
N THR A 84 5.29 -5.89 -5.61
CA THR A 84 4.64 -6.51 -6.78
C THR A 84 3.29 -5.87 -7.06
N SER A 85 2.43 -5.75 -6.05
CA SER A 85 1.11 -5.12 -6.19
C SER A 85 1.22 -3.66 -6.66
N MET A 86 2.17 -2.89 -6.10
CA MET A 86 2.40 -1.50 -6.50
C MET A 86 2.93 -1.40 -7.93
N ALA A 87 3.82 -2.30 -8.35
CA ALA A 87 4.33 -2.35 -9.71
C ALA A 87 3.19 -2.62 -10.70
N VAL A 88 2.34 -3.61 -10.42
CA VAL A 88 1.15 -3.92 -11.22
C VAL A 88 0.21 -2.72 -11.27
N GLN A 89 -0.11 -2.11 -10.14
CA GLN A 89 -0.96 -0.92 -10.09
C GLN A 89 -0.42 0.22 -10.95
N SER A 90 0.90 0.42 -10.97
CA SER A 90 1.53 1.51 -11.71
C SER A 90 1.48 1.29 -13.22
N VAL A 91 1.57 0.03 -13.68
CA VAL A 91 1.67 -0.32 -15.11
C VAL A 91 0.32 -0.69 -15.72
N TRP A 92 -0.54 -1.40 -14.98
CA TRP A 92 -1.80 -1.94 -15.49
C TRP A 92 -2.74 -0.84 -15.98
N ARG A 93 -3.21 -0.93 -17.24
CA ARG A 93 -4.14 0.03 -17.87
C ARG A 93 -3.74 1.50 -17.64
N SER A 94 -2.46 1.80 -17.70
CA SER A 94 -1.98 3.18 -17.65
C SER A 94 -2.28 3.84 -19.00
N SER A 95 -3.00 4.96 -19.00
CA SER A 95 -3.32 5.73 -20.21
C SER A 95 -2.12 6.51 -20.75
N ASN A 96 -1.10 6.73 -19.94
CA ASN A 96 0.19 7.26 -20.37
C ASN A 96 1.24 6.13 -20.25
N PRO A 97 2.20 6.03 -21.20
CA PRO A 97 3.31 5.12 -21.02
C PRO A 97 3.92 5.39 -19.65
N ALA A 98 3.89 4.36 -18.79
CA ALA A 98 4.35 4.48 -17.42
C ALA A 98 5.78 5.02 -17.47
N ARG A 99 5.97 6.25 -17.02
CA ARG A 99 7.32 6.78 -16.89
C ARG A 99 7.98 5.92 -15.81
N TRP A 100 9.06 5.24 -16.18
CA TRP A 100 9.84 4.40 -15.27
C TRP A 100 10.18 5.11 -13.94
N ILE A 101 10.30 6.43 -14.00
CA ILE A 101 10.49 7.29 -12.82
C ILE A 101 9.31 7.17 -11.84
N HIS A 102 8.06 7.18 -12.32
CA HIS A 102 6.88 7.05 -11.44
C HIS A 102 6.78 5.64 -10.86
N LEU A 103 7.01 4.62 -11.68
CA LEU A 103 7.05 3.23 -11.21
C LEU A 103 8.10 3.04 -10.13
N LEU A 104 9.33 3.49 -10.39
CA LEU A 104 10.45 3.35 -9.46
C LEU A 104 10.18 4.10 -8.16
N PHE A 105 9.64 5.33 -8.24
CA PHE A 105 9.26 6.09 -7.05
C PHE A 105 8.18 5.38 -6.24
N ASN A 106 7.10 4.92 -6.88
CA ASN A 106 5.99 4.27 -6.19
C ASN A 106 6.43 2.97 -5.49
N VAL A 107 7.22 2.13 -6.17
CA VAL A 107 7.75 0.90 -5.58
C VAL A 107 8.72 1.23 -4.44
N SER A 108 9.56 2.25 -4.58
CA SER A 108 10.47 2.67 -3.52
C SER A 108 9.73 3.24 -2.32
N ALA A 109 8.74 4.09 -2.55
CA ALA A 109 7.94 4.68 -1.49
C ALA A 109 7.18 3.60 -0.70
N ILE A 110 6.52 2.65 -1.38
CA ILE A 110 5.79 1.58 -0.68
C ILE A 110 6.73 0.67 0.11
N THR A 111 7.91 0.39 -0.40
CA THR A 111 8.95 -0.39 0.31
C THR A 111 9.29 0.25 1.66
N ILE A 112 9.53 1.57 1.68
CA ILE A 112 9.81 2.31 2.92
C ILE A 112 8.60 2.30 3.86
N CYS A 113 7.39 2.57 3.33
CA CYS A 113 6.16 2.59 4.11
C CYS A 113 5.89 1.25 4.79
N VAL A 114 6.03 0.16 4.06
CA VAL A 114 5.80 -1.20 4.56
C VAL A 114 6.83 -1.58 5.60
N GLN A 115 8.12 -1.29 5.34
CA GLN A 115 9.17 -1.60 6.31
C GLN A 115 8.98 -0.85 7.62
N LEU A 116 8.65 0.44 7.58
CA LEU A 116 8.38 1.22 8.78
C LEU A 116 7.14 0.71 9.52
N ALA A 117 6.04 0.48 8.79
CA ALA A 117 4.82 -0.06 9.38
C ALA A 117 5.05 -1.42 10.05
N PHE A 118 5.77 -2.33 9.38
CA PHE A 118 6.14 -3.63 9.90
C PHE A 118 6.99 -3.52 11.17
N THR A 119 8.05 -2.71 11.12
CA THR A 119 8.98 -2.55 12.24
C THR A 119 8.28 -1.94 13.44
N VAL A 120 7.55 -0.82 13.27
CA VAL A 120 6.90 -0.13 14.39
C VAL A 120 5.78 -0.97 15.00
N ALA A 121 4.94 -1.61 14.17
CA ALA A 121 3.84 -2.44 14.66
C ALA A 121 4.32 -3.67 15.46
N ARG A 122 5.48 -4.22 15.11
CA ARG A 122 6.06 -5.40 15.81
C ARG A 122 7.07 -5.05 16.90
N SER A 123 7.46 -3.79 17.05
CA SER A 123 8.38 -3.36 18.12
C SER A 123 7.74 -3.39 19.51
N PHE A 124 6.42 -3.44 19.59
CA PHE A 124 5.69 -3.41 20.84
C PHE A 124 4.76 -4.62 20.97
N PRO A 125 4.61 -5.22 22.17
CA PRO A 125 3.68 -6.32 22.40
C PRO A 125 2.24 -5.81 22.49
N LEU A 126 1.70 -5.35 21.36
CA LEU A 126 0.36 -4.79 21.28
C LEU A 126 -0.70 -5.87 21.03
N PRO A 127 -1.92 -5.69 21.54
CA PRO A 127 -3.07 -6.48 21.12
C PRO A 127 -3.23 -6.41 19.58
N PHE A 128 -3.67 -7.50 18.98
CA PHE A 128 -3.75 -7.68 17.53
C PHE A 128 -4.40 -6.51 16.78
N LEU A 129 -5.59 -6.05 17.22
CA LEU A 129 -6.29 -4.94 16.58
C LEU A 129 -5.50 -3.62 16.67
N LEU A 130 -4.84 -3.39 17.81
CA LEU A 130 -4.02 -2.21 18.00
C LEU A 130 -2.76 -2.26 17.13
N GLN A 131 -2.17 -3.46 16.98
CA GLN A 131 -1.05 -3.68 16.06
C GLN A 131 -1.42 -3.32 14.61
N LEU A 132 -2.60 -3.76 14.13
CA LEU A 132 -3.10 -3.38 12.80
C LEU A 132 -3.36 -1.88 12.68
N ALA A 133 -3.93 -1.26 13.70
CA ALA A 133 -4.19 0.20 13.71
C ALA A 133 -2.87 0.99 13.65
N VAL A 134 -1.86 0.58 14.43
CA VAL A 134 -0.52 1.19 14.42
C VAL A 134 0.15 1.01 13.05
N ALA A 135 0.12 -0.21 12.50
CA ALA A 135 0.66 -0.48 11.16
C ALA A 135 0.02 0.41 10.10
N SER A 136 -1.32 0.51 10.13
CA SER A 136 -2.10 1.36 9.23
C SER A 136 -1.73 2.83 9.37
N GLY A 137 -1.67 3.34 10.59
CA GLY A 137 -1.33 4.74 10.87
C GLY A 137 0.09 5.10 10.39
N VAL A 138 1.08 4.25 10.70
CA VAL A 138 2.47 4.45 10.24
C VAL A 138 2.57 4.39 8.72
N TYR A 139 1.95 3.40 8.10
CA TYR A 139 1.91 3.29 6.64
C TYR A 139 1.28 4.54 6.02
N PHE A 140 0.11 4.95 6.50
CA PHE A 140 -0.60 6.14 6.04
C PHE A 140 0.26 7.40 6.11
N LEU A 141 0.81 7.69 7.29
CA LEU A 141 1.62 8.89 7.49
C LEU A 141 2.84 8.89 6.59
N THR A 142 3.57 7.78 6.54
CA THR A 142 4.78 7.66 5.71
C THR A 142 4.44 7.82 4.23
N ASN A 143 3.40 7.14 3.74
CA ASN A 143 2.99 7.22 2.34
C ASN A 143 2.56 8.64 1.95
N THR A 144 1.73 9.27 2.75
CA THR A 144 1.26 10.63 2.46
C THR A 144 2.38 11.66 2.52
N ILE A 145 3.34 11.54 3.43
CA ILE A 145 4.51 12.41 3.51
C ILE A 145 5.39 12.22 2.26
N LEU A 146 5.72 10.98 1.88
CA LEU A 146 6.58 10.71 0.72
C LEU A 146 5.95 11.21 -0.58
N VAL A 147 4.66 10.93 -0.79
CA VAL A 147 3.94 11.34 -2.01
C VAL A 147 3.74 12.86 -2.03
N SER A 148 3.33 13.48 -0.92
CA SER A 148 3.18 14.93 -0.87
C SER A 148 4.51 15.64 -1.05
N GLY A 149 5.60 15.08 -0.52
CA GLY A 149 6.95 15.62 -0.69
C GLY A 149 7.37 15.70 -2.16
N ILE A 150 7.23 14.60 -2.90
CA ILE A 150 7.62 14.61 -4.32
C ILE A 150 6.70 15.53 -5.17
N LEU A 151 5.38 15.55 -4.90
CA LEU A 151 4.45 16.41 -5.62
C LEU A 151 4.72 17.90 -5.35
N THR A 152 4.99 18.27 -4.11
CA THR A 152 5.40 19.64 -3.74
C THR A 152 6.65 20.08 -4.49
N LEU A 153 7.67 19.24 -4.52
CA LEU A 153 8.95 19.55 -5.19
C LEU A 153 8.87 19.50 -6.72
N ALA A 154 7.94 18.72 -7.28
CA ALA A 154 7.77 18.57 -8.72
C ALA A 154 6.84 19.64 -9.33
N GLU A 155 5.80 20.07 -8.59
CA GLU A 155 4.73 20.95 -9.07
C GLU A 155 4.77 22.35 -8.45
N ASP A 156 5.76 22.64 -7.59
CA ASP A 156 5.91 23.92 -6.86
C ASP A 156 4.65 24.34 -6.08
N LYS A 157 3.99 23.36 -5.45
CA LYS A 157 2.79 23.54 -4.64
C LYS A 157 3.11 23.52 -3.15
N SER A 158 2.27 24.16 -2.34
CA SER A 158 2.39 24.09 -0.88
C SER A 158 2.18 22.64 -0.39
N PHE A 159 3.10 22.14 0.44
CA PHE A 159 3.01 20.81 1.05
C PHE A 159 1.69 20.59 1.80
N LEU A 160 1.28 21.56 2.63
CA LEU A 160 0.04 21.47 3.40
C LEU A 160 -1.21 21.42 2.51
N ALA A 161 -1.22 22.16 1.39
CA ALA A 161 -2.33 22.14 0.45
C ALA A 161 -2.46 20.78 -0.27
N VAL A 162 -1.33 20.18 -0.64
CA VAL A 162 -1.29 18.84 -1.22
C VAL A 162 -1.72 17.81 -0.17
N TRP A 163 -1.10 17.84 1.01
CA TRP A 163 -1.32 16.86 2.07
C TRP A 163 -2.75 16.87 2.61
N SER A 164 -3.36 18.05 2.87
CA SER A 164 -4.73 18.17 3.39
C SER A 164 -5.80 17.64 2.44
N ARG A 165 -5.56 17.74 1.13
CA ARG A 165 -6.46 17.19 0.10
C ARG A 165 -6.51 15.68 0.15
N TRP A 166 -5.35 15.03 0.37
CA TRP A 166 -5.25 13.59 0.49
C TRP A 166 -5.82 13.07 1.81
N PHE A 167 -5.63 13.79 2.91
CA PHE A 167 -5.95 13.35 4.26
C PHE A 167 -7.42 12.92 4.43
N ARG A 168 -8.36 13.67 3.87
CA ARG A 168 -9.80 13.39 4.02
C ARG A 168 -10.26 12.09 3.38
N TRP A 169 -9.77 11.79 2.20
CA TRP A 169 -10.11 10.56 1.47
C TRP A 169 -9.43 9.33 2.06
N PHE A 170 -8.20 9.52 2.52
CA PHE A 170 -7.40 8.43 3.06
C PHE A 170 -7.95 7.88 4.37
N LEU A 171 -8.45 8.72 5.28
CA LEU A 171 -8.94 8.26 6.57
C LEU A 171 -10.07 7.22 6.43
N ALA A 172 -11.03 7.47 5.53
CA ALA A 172 -12.11 6.53 5.25
C ALA A 172 -11.58 5.24 4.61
N TYR A 173 -10.73 5.35 3.61
CA TYR A 173 -10.13 4.20 2.90
C TYR A 173 -9.31 3.30 3.84
N TYR A 174 -8.46 3.88 4.68
CA TYR A 174 -7.64 3.13 5.63
C TYR A 174 -8.49 2.53 6.76
N GLY A 175 -9.53 3.21 7.21
CA GLY A 175 -10.47 2.68 8.19
C GLY A 175 -11.19 1.43 7.69
N ILE A 176 -11.70 1.46 6.47
CA ILE A 176 -12.32 0.29 5.81
C ILE A 176 -11.29 -0.82 5.67
N GLY A 177 -10.09 -0.54 5.14
CA GLY A 177 -9.04 -1.53 4.96
C GLY A 177 -8.60 -2.22 6.25
N VAL A 178 -8.47 -1.48 7.36
CA VAL A 178 -8.15 -2.08 8.69
C VAL A 178 -9.27 -3.00 9.15
N THR A 179 -10.54 -2.56 9.04
CA THR A 179 -11.69 -3.35 9.47
C THR A 179 -11.81 -4.64 8.66
N THR A 180 -11.72 -4.55 7.35
CA THR A 180 -11.75 -5.71 6.45
C THR A 180 -10.61 -6.67 6.74
N THR A 181 -9.38 -6.15 6.89
CA THR A 181 -8.22 -6.98 7.24
C THR A 181 -8.41 -7.67 8.58
N ALA A 182 -8.91 -6.97 9.59
CA ALA A 182 -9.17 -7.54 10.90
C ALA A 182 -10.18 -8.71 10.83
N LEU A 183 -11.29 -8.53 10.09
CA LEU A 183 -12.29 -9.57 9.88
C LEU A 183 -11.70 -10.79 9.18
N ILE A 184 -10.96 -10.60 8.09
CA ILE A 184 -10.29 -11.67 7.36
C ILE A 184 -9.35 -12.46 8.29
N LEU A 185 -8.54 -11.76 9.07
CA LEU A 185 -7.55 -12.41 9.94
C LEU A 185 -8.20 -13.12 11.14
N ILE A 186 -9.30 -12.61 11.68
CA ILE A 186 -10.09 -13.30 12.70
C ILE A 186 -10.64 -14.61 12.16
N VAL A 187 -11.24 -14.59 10.96
CA VAL A 187 -11.74 -15.79 10.30
C VAL A 187 -10.61 -16.78 10.04
N ASN A 188 -9.49 -16.32 9.48
CA ASN A 188 -8.35 -17.18 9.17
C ASN A 188 -7.72 -17.84 10.43
N ARG A 189 -7.77 -17.19 11.60
CA ARG A 189 -7.32 -17.77 12.85
C ARG A 189 -8.18 -18.93 13.32
N GLN A 190 -9.48 -18.92 13.02
CA GLN A 190 -10.42 -19.96 13.42
C GLN A 190 -10.48 -21.12 12.42
N THR A 191 -10.35 -20.82 11.12
CA THR A 191 -10.59 -21.77 10.03
C THR A 191 -9.34 -22.18 9.26
N GLY A 192 -8.22 -21.49 9.50
CA GLY A 192 -6.97 -21.64 8.74
C GLY A 192 -6.93 -20.78 7.48
N TRP A 193 -5.73 -20.55 6.97
CA TRP A 193 -5.48 -19.65 5.82
C TRP A 193 -6.04 -20.20 4.48
N GLY A 194 -6.41 -21.46 4.41
CA GLY A 194 -7.05 -22.06 3.22
C GLY A 194 -8.35 -21.37 2.81
N TYR A 195 -9.03 -20.68 3.73
CA TYR A 195 -10.20 -19.85 3.42
C TYR A 195 -9.84 -18.44 2.91
N ALA A 196 -8.58 -18.17 2.67
CA ALA A 196 -8.12 -16.90 2.06
C ALA A 196 -8.83 -16.59 0.71
N LEU A 197 -9.35 -17.60 0.01
CA LEU A 197 -10.17 -17.41 -1.19
C LEU A 197 -11.41 -16.52 -0.95
N LEU A 198 -11.93 -16.45 0.28
CA LEU A 198 -13.02 -15.54 0.64
C LEU A 198 -12.62 -14.05 0.58
N ILE A 199 -11.33 -13.75 0.52
CA ILE A 199 -10.83 -12.38 0.31
C ILE A 199 -11.27 -11.85 -1.07
N LEU A 200 -11.33 -12.69 -2.09
CA LEU A 200 -11.66 -12.29 -3.46
C LEU A 200 -13.04 -11.62 -3.60
N PRO A 201 -14.14 -12.22 -3.13
CA PRO A 201 -15.44 -11.57 -3.19
C PRO A 201 -15.51 -10.29 -2.35
N ILE A 202 -14.86 -10.25 -1.19
CA ILE A 202 -14.80 -9.05 -0.34
C ILE A 202 -14.05 -7.92 -1.07
N MET A 203 -12.89 -8.22 -1.65
CA MET A 203 -12.14 -7.27 -2.47
C MET A 203 -12.96 -6.74 -3.65
N TYR A 204 -13.70 -7.62 -4.33
CA TYR A 204 -14.53 -7.21 -5.45
C TYR A 204 -15.68 -6.30 -5.01
N LEU A 205 -16.32 -6.60 -3.88
CA LEU A 205 -17.36 -5.76 -3.30
C LEU A 205 -16.80 -4.39 -2.89
N GLU A 206 -15.66 -4.32 -2.20
CA GLU A 206 -15.02 -3.05 -1.87
C GLU A 206 -14.68 -2.23 -3.12
N TYR A 207 -14.13 -2.88 -4.15
CA TYR A 207 -13.87 -2.22 -5.43
C TYR A 207 -15.14 -1.65 -6.05
N MET A 208 -16.25 -2.41 -6.06
CA MET A 208 -17.53 -1.96 -6.61
C MET A 208 -18.12 -0.80 -5.80
N CYS A 209 -18.06 -0.84 -4.46
CA CYS A 209 -18.48 0.26 -3.60
C CYS A 209 -17.69 1.54 -3.89
N LEU A 210 -16.36 1.44 -3.96
CA LEU A 210 -15.52 2.59 -4.30
C LEU A 210 -15.81 3.17 -5.69
N CYS A 211 -16.11 2.31 -6.67
CA CYS A 211 -16.49 2.75 -8.01
C CYS A 211 -17.89 3.41 -8.04
N TYR A 212 -18.81 2.98 -7.19
CA TYR A 212 -20.15 3.53 -7.09
C TYR A 212 -20.13 4.93 -6.45
N ASP A 213 -19.48 5.07 -5.31
CA ASP A 213 -19.35 6.35 -4.59
C ASP A 213 -18.74 7.46 -5.46
N ILE A 214 -17.79 7.09 -6.33
CA ILE A 214 -17.15 8.05 -7.25
C ILE A 214 -18.10 8.56 -8.33
N LYS A 215 -19.07 7.76 -8.77
CA LYS A 215 -20.06 8.15 -9.80
C LYS A 215 -21.14 9.08 -9.26
N GLU A 216 -21.39 9.04 -7.96
CA GLU A 216 -22.41 9.87 -7.33
C GLU A 216 -21.91 11.26 -6.87
N VAL A 217 -20.60 11.55 -6.97
CA VAL A 217 -20.09 12.89 -6.66
C VAL A 217 -20.44 13.85 -7.79
N PRO A 218 -21.43 14.76 -7.62
CA PRO A 218 -21.84 15.69 -8.67
C PRO A 218 -20.70 16.70 -8.91
N GLY A 219 -20.22 16.78 -10.11
CA GLY A 219 -19.33 17.87 -10.54
C GLY A 219 -17.95 17.51 -11.04
N THR A 220 -17.83 16.46 -11.86
CA THR A 220 -16.66 16.26 -12.74
C THR A 220 -17.10 16.17 -14.19
#